data_0c90c2d38753bfa2816eed61ef65fd96
#
_entry.id   0c90c2d38753bfa2816eed61ef65fd96
#
_cell.length_a   1.000
_cell.length_b   1.000
_cell.length_c   1.000
_cell.angle_alpha   90.00
_cell.angle_beta   90.00
_cell.angle_gamma   90.00
#
_symmetry.space_group_name_H-M   'P 1'
#
loop_
_entity.id
_entity.type
_entity.pdbx_description
1 polymer ?
#
loop_
_entity_poly.entity_id
_entity_poly.type
_entity_poly.pdbx_seq_one_letter_code
_entity_poly.pdbx_strand_id
1 'polypeptide(L)'
;MHRPSARHVLPEFTERTTSGIRTQDPYSKLLEERIVFLGTPIDDIAANDVMAQFMHLEYAAPDRDISLYINSPGGSFSAMSAVYDTMRFVSCEVETVCLGQAASAAAVLLAAGTPGKRSALPGSRVLIHQPSFEAPVQGQTSDLIVQVAELMRTRERLEEMLARHTGRSREQVAADIERDKVLDAQAAVEYGLVDQVIPYTLSLHDALPIYRKSVV
;
A
#
# COMPACT_ATOMS: atom_id res chain seq x y z
N MET A 1 9.76 22.27 11.42
CA MET A 1 8.88 21.76 12.51
C MET A 1 7.56 21.36 11.88
N HIS A 2 7.36 20.06 11.66
CA HIS A 2 6.06 19.52 11.24
C HIS A 2 5.15 19.56 12.46
N ARG A 3 4.07 20.36 12.41
CA ARG A 3 3.00 20.26 13.41
C ARG A 3 2.34 18.90 13.19
N PRO A 4 2.18 18.06 14.22
CA PRO A 4 1.37 16.87 14.07
C PRO A 4 -0.03 17.32 13.64
N SER A 5 -0.52 16.79 12.52
CA SER A 5 -1.90 16.99 12.11
C SER A 5 -2.78 16.52 13.26
N ALA A 6 -3.63 17.41 13.78
CA ALA A 6 -4.59 17.00 14.78
C ALA A 6 -5.43 15.87 14.17
N ARG A 7 -5.28 14.65 14.67
CA ARG A 7 -6.23 13.58 14.36
C ARG A 7 -7.59 14.09 14.79
N HIS A 8 -8.50 14.22 13.84
CA HIS A 8 -9.90 14.40 14.20
C HIS A 8 -10.29 13.27 15.14
N VAL A 9 -11.00 13.59 16.20
CA VAL A 9 -11.59 12.56 17.07
C VAL A 9 -12.48 11.70 16.20
N LEU A 10 -12.10 10.43 16.03
CA LEU A 10 -12.91 9.50 15.26
C LEU A 10 -14.22 9.26 16.02
N PRO A 11 -15.36 9.24 15.33
CA PRO A 11 -16.61 8.88 15.95
C PRO A 11 -16.53 7.42 16.42
N GLU A 12 -16.91 7.20 17.68
CA GLU A 12 -17.11 5.86 18.20
C GLU A 12 -18.58 5.47 18.01
N PHE A 13 -18.83 4.22 17.68
CA PHE A 13 -20.17 3.66 17.66
C PHE A 13 -20.23 2.47 18.60
N THR A 14 -21.39 2.31 19.21
CA THR A 14 -21.65 1.30 20.20
C THR A 14 -22.64 0.27 19.64
N GLU A 15 -22.21 -0.97 19.54
CA GLU A 15 -23.04 -2.11 19.13
C GLU A 15 -23.44 -2.94 20.35
N ARG A 16 -24.70 -3.38 20.38
CA ARG A 16 -25.16 -4.40 21.34
C ARG A 16 -24.96 -5.77 20.74
N THR A 17 -24.12 -6.57 21.35
CA THR A 17 -23.88 -7.95 20.98
C THR A 17 -24.51 -8.90 22.00
N THR A 18 -24.60 -10.18 21.68
CA THR A 18 -25.06 -11.21 22.61
C THR A 18 -24.16 -11.32 23.85
N SER A 19 -22.93 -10.88 23.77
CA SER A 19 -21.92 -10.87 24.87
C SER A 19 -21.82 -9.54 25.64
N GLY A 20 -22.60 -8.51 25.23
CA GLY A 20 -22.59 -7.20 25.89
C GLY A 20 -22.54 -6.00 24.94
N ILE A 21 -22.12 -4.85 25.48
CA ILE A 21 -21.94 -3.62 24.72
C ILE A 21 -20.48 -3.54 24.27
N ARG A 22 -20.26 -3.31 22.97
CA ARG A 22 -18.95 -3.11 22.37
C ARG A 22 -18.87 -1.72 21.72
N THR A 23 -17.88 -0.96 22.09
CA THR A 23 -17.58 0.35 21.48
C THR A 23 -16.40 0.19 20.52
N GLN A 24 -16.53 0.68 19.29
CA GLN A 24 -15.52 0.56 18.25
C GLN A 24 -15.38 1.87 17.48
N ASP A 25 -14.17 2.15 17.01
CA ASP A 25 -13.90 3.16 16.00
C ASP A 25 -13.99 2.56 14.56
N PRO A 26 -14.08 3.41 13.51
CA PRO A 26 -14.20 2.92 12.13
C PRO A 26 -13.06 2.01 11.67
N TYR A 27 -11.80 2.27 12.11
CA TYR A 27 -10.67 1.43 11.70
C TYR A 27 -10.72 0.05 12.31
N SER A 28 -11.12 -0.04 13.59
CA SER A 28 -11.37 -1.33 14.25
C SER A 28 -12.43 -2.13 13.52
N LYS A 29 -13.48 -1.46 13.04
CA LYS A 29 -14.55 -2.12 12.27
C LYS A 29 -14.06 -2.60 10.90
N LEU A 30 -13.28 -1.79 10.19
CA LEU A 30 -12.67 -2.21 8.93
C LEU A 30 -11.73 -3.42 9.14
N LEU A 31 -10.95 -3.44 10.21
CA LEU A 31 -10.07 -4.56 10.52
C LEU A 31 -10.83 -5.86 10.77
N GLU A 32 -12.00 -5.81 11.41
CA GLU A 32 -12.88 -6.98 11.55
C GLU A 32 -13.31 -7.55 10.19
N GLU A 33 -13.52 -6.67 9.21
CA GLU A 33 -13.81 -7.04 7.82
C GLU A 33 -12.53 -7.35 7.01
N ARG A 34 -11.40 -7.51 7.68
CA ARG A 34 -10.08 -7.82 7.10
C ARG A 34 -9.53 -6.73 6.17
N ILE A 35 -9.94 -5.50 6.41
CA ILE A 35 -9.48 -4.32 5.68
C ILE A 35 -8.45 -3.58 6.52
N VAL A 36 -7.22 -3.50 6.00
CA VAL A 36 -6.12 -2.70 6.54
C VAL A 36 -6.06 -1.39 5.78
N PHE A 37 -6.06 -0.27 6.48
CA PHE A 37 -6.09 1.05 5.85
C PHE A 37 -4.75 1.78 6.01
N LEU A 38 -4.04 1.98 4.90
CA LEU A 38 -2.79 2.74 4.82
C LEU A 38 -3.08 4.14 4.28
N GLY A 39 -3.44 5.08 5.19
CA GLY A 39 -3.84 6.45 4.86
C GLY A 39 -2.83 7.52 5.27
N THR A 40 -1.58 7.17 5.54
CA THR A 40 -0.53 8.06 6.04
C THR A 40 0.75 7.94 5.22
N PRO A 41 1.74 8.84 5.39
CA PRO A 41 3.11 8.56 4.97
C PRO A 41 3.61 7.24 5.57
N ILE A 42 4.44 6.52 4.83
CA ILE A 42 5.00 5.23 5.24
C ILE A 42 6.29 5.51 6.02
N ASP A 43 6.17 5.50 7.34
CA ASP A 43 7.28 5.50 8.29
C ASP A 43 7.33 4.17 9.06
N ASP A 44 8.30 4.04 9.96
CA ASP A 44 8.47 2.81 10.74
C ASP A 44 7.26 2.50 11.62
N ILE A 45 6.54 3.52 12.10
CA ILE A 45 5.34 3.34 12.94
C ILE A 45 4.20 2.78 12.08
N ALA A 46 3.90 3.44 10.95
CA ALA A 46 2.87 2.99 10.03
C ALA A 46 3.17 1.57 9.49
N ALA A 47 4.43 1.27 9.19
CA ALA A 47 4.84 -0.05 8.74
C ALA A 47 4.62 -1.12 9.81
N ASN A 48 5.03 -0.86 11.05
CA ASN A 48 4.82 -1.80 12.16
C ASN A 48 3.33 -2.05 12.43
N ASP A 49 2.50 -1.00 12.35
CA ASP A 49 1.04 -1.14 12.54
C ASP A 49 0.43 -2.01 11.43
N VAL A 50 0.80 -1.79 10.18
CA VAL A 50 0.32 -2.60 9.04
C VAL A 50 0.78 -4.05 9.18
N MET A 51 2.06 -4.29 9.46
CA MET A 51 2.60 -5.64 9.64
C MET A 51 1.89 -6.41 10.76
N ALA A 52 1.66 -5.75 11.91
CA ALA A 52 0.96 -6.37 13.03
C ALA A 52 -0.48 -6.75 12.66
N GLN A 53 -1.19 -5.90 11.90
CA GLN A 53 -2.52 -6.19 11.40
C GLN A 53 -2.53 -7.38 10.42
N PHE A 54 -1.57 -7.44 9.49
CA PHE A 54 -1.44 -8.58 8.56
C PHE A 54 -1.21 -9.90 9.30
N MET A 55 -0.27 -9.93 10.25
CA MET A 55 0.02 -11.11 11.06
C MET A 55 -1.20 -11.56 11.90
N HIS A 56 -1.91 -10.58 12.50
CA HIS A 56 -3.14 -10.86 13.24
C HIS A 56 -4.22 -11.48 12.36
N LEU A 57 -4.44 -10.92 11.16
CA LEU A 57 -5.45 -11.39 10.24
C LEU A 57 -5.12 -12.78 9.67
N GLU A 58 -3.85 -13.04 9.35
CA GLU A 58 -3.42 -14.37 8.94
C GLU A 58 -3.65 -15.41 10.05
N TYR A 59 -3.20 -15.10 11.28
CA TYR A 59 -3.39 -15.99 12.42
C TYR A 59 -4.87 -16.31 12.67
N ALA A 60 -5.76 -15.32 12.50
CA ALA A 60 -7.20 -15.48 12.72
C ALA A 60 -7.88 -16.33 11.65
N ALA A 61 -7.48 -16.22 10.37
CA ALA A 61 -8.08 -16.96 9.25
C ALA A 61 -7.12 -16.97 8.04
N PRO A 62 -6.21 -17.94 7.93
CA PRO A 62 -5.19 -17.99 6.88
C PRO A 62 -5.74 -18.27 5.48
N ASP A 63 -6.97 -18.74 5.38
CA ASP A 63 -7.67 -19.08 4.13
C ASP A 63 -8.53 -17.92 3.56
N ARG A 64 -8.54 -16.77 4.24
CA ARG A 64 -9.31 -15.61 3.83
C ARG A 64 -8.38 -14.48 3.40
N ASP A 65 -8.76 -13.79 2.33
CA ASP A 65 -8.02 -12.65 1.78
C ASP A 65 -7.89 -11.50 2.80
N ILE A 66 -6.84 -10.71 2.64
CA ILE A 66 -6.62 -9.44 3.35
C ILE A 66 -6.72 -8.33 2.31
N SER A 67 -7.47 -7.27 2.59
CA SER A 67 -7.58 -6.10 1.71
C SER A 67 -6.76 -4.94 2.26
N LEU A 68 -5.79 -4.45 1.50
CA LEU A 68 -4.99 -3.28 1.82
C LEU A 68 -5.51 -2.07 1.04
N TYR A 69 -6.14 -1.13 1.74
CA TYR A 69 -6.65 0.12 1.17
C TYR A 69 -5.62 1.21 1.30
N ILE A 70 -5.26 1.84 0.19
CA ILE A 70 -4.12 2.75 0.10
C ILE A 70 -4.58 4.16 -0.29
N ASN A 71 -4.22 5.14 0.56
CA ASN A 71 -4.25 6.56 0.25
C ASN A 71 -3.01 7.22 0.86
N SER A 72 -1.85 6.99 0.26
CA SER A 72 -0.56 7.35 0.84
C SER A 72 0.35 8.08 -0.16
N PRO A 73 1.06 9.13 0.28
CA PRO A 73 2.08 9.80 -0.53
C PRO A 73 3.38 8.99 -0.66
N GLY A 74 3.47 7.81 -0.06
CA GLY A 74 4.72 7.03 0.05
C GLY A 74 5.51 7.38 1.31
N GLY A 75 6.81 7.17 1.29
CA GLY A 75 7.69 7.41 2.43
C GLY A 75 8.96 6.56 2.40
N SER A 76 9.43 6.13 3.58
CA SER A 76 10.67 5.38 3.76
C SER A 76 10.68 4.07 2.96
N PHE A 77 11.77 3.84 2.21
CA PHE A 77 11.96 2.60 1.47
C PHE A 77 12.11 1.39 2.39
N SER A 78 12.81 1.54 3.52
CA SER A 78 12.99 0.43 4.50
C SER A 78 11.65 0.03 5.14
N ALA A 79 10.85 1.02 5.54
CA ALA A 79 9.52 0.79 6.09
C ALA A 79 8.59 0.12 5.06
N MET A 80 8.59 0.59 3.81
CA MET A 80 7.87 -0.04 2.72
C MET A 80 8.32 -1.48 2.47
N SER A 81 9.65 -1.73 2.46
CA SER A 81 10.18 -3.09 2.24
C SER A 81 9.72 -4.07 3.32
N ALA A 82 9.62 -3.63 4.57
CA ALA A 82 9.11 -4.46 5.67
C ALA A 82 7.64 -4.86 5.46
N VAL A 83 6.80 -3.91 5.04
CA VAL A 83 5.40 -4.20 4.67
C VAL A 83 5.33 -5.12 3.46
N TYR A 84 6.12 -4.83 2.41
CA TYR A 84 6.20 -5.65 1.20
C TYR A 84 6.56 -7.10 1.51
N ASP A 85 7.60 -7.31 2.31
CA ASP A 85 8.02 -8.66 2.69
C ASP A 85 6.95 -9.36 3.54
N THR A 86 6.25 -8.63 4.40
CA THR A 86 5.11 -9.16 5.17
C THR A 86 3.95 -9.58 4.25
N MET A 87 3.59 -8.75 3.26
CA MET A 87 2.59 -9.12 2.24
C MET A 87 2.95 -10.40 1.47
N ARG A 88 4.25 -10.64 1.29
CA ARG A 88 4.77 -11.84 0.61
C ARG A 88 4.92 -13.05 1.53
N PHE A 89 5.05 -12.81 2.83
CA PHE A 89 5.25 -13.83 3.85
C PHE A 89 3.91 -14.47 4.28
N VAL A 90 2.85 -13.69 4.41
CA VAL A 90 1.53 -14.22 4.77
C VAL A 90 1.00 -15.17 3.70
N SER A 91 0.30 -16.21 4.12
CA SER A 91 -0.29 -17.22 3.22
C SER A 91 -1.60 -16.74 2.57
N CYS A 92 -2.23 -15.74 3.15
CA CYS A 92 -3.45 -15.12 2.61
C CYS A 92 -3.15 -14.43 1.27
N GLU A 93 -4.11 -14.43 0.34
CA GLU A 93 -4.05 -13.51 -0.79
C GLU A 93 -4.27 -12.06 -0.31
N VAL A 94 -3.52 -11.13 -0.90
CA VAL A 94 -3.60 -9.71 -0.54
C VAL A 94 -4.20 -8.92 -1.69
N GLU A 95 -5.42 -8.45 -1.48
CA GLU A 95 -6.05 -7.47 -2.37
C GLU A 95 -5.49 -6.08 -2.07
N THR A 96 -5.26 -5.27 -3.10
CA THR A 96 -4.83 -3.87 -2.94
C THR A 96 -5.78 -2.93 -3.68
N VAL A 97 -6.16 -1.84 -3.02
CA VAL A 97 -7.10 -0.86 -3.58
C VAL A 97 -6.58 0.57 -3.38
N CYS A 98 -6.35 1.29 -4.47
CA CYS A 98 -6.02 2.71 -4.40
C CYS A 98 -7.29 3.55 -4.30
N LEU A 99 -7.47 4.28 -3.18
CA LEU A 99 -8.66 5.11 -2.92
C LEU A 99 -8.48 6.59 -3.29
N GLY A 100 -7.28 7.09 -3.37
CA GLY A 100 -7.01 8.50 -3.68
C GLY A 100 -5.67 8.60 -4.36
N GLN A 101 -4.60 8.31 -3.63
CA GLN A 101 -3.27 8.25 -4.22
C GLN A 101 -2.46 7.07 -3.68
N ALA A 102 -1.63 6.54 -4.56
CA ALA A 102 -0.54 5.64 -4.19
C ALA A 102 0.73 6.17 -4.85
N ALA A 103 1.57 6.87 -4.09
CA ALA A 103 2.76 7.50 -4.63
C ALA A 103 4.04 6.86 -4.08
N SER A 104 5.08 6.77 -4.94
CA SER A 104 6.42 6.31 -4.52
C SER A 104 6.37 4.91 -3.88
N ALA A 105 6.81 4.77 -2.63
CA ALA A 105 6.75 3.53 -1.85
C ALA A 105 5.34 2.90 -1.82
N ALA A 106 4.28 3.71 -1.74
CA ALA A 106 2.91 3.22 -1.75
C ALA A 106 2.48 2.61 -3.09
N ALA A 107 3.03 3.08 -4.22
CA ALA A 107 2.78 2.49 -5.53
C ALA A 107 3.37 1.07 -5.64
N VAL A 108 4.49 0.81 -4.98
CA VAL A 108 5.08 -0.54 -4.89
C VAL A 108 4.17 -1.48 -4.14
N LEU A 109 3.64 -1.05 -2.98
CA LEU A 109 2.71 -1.87 -2.20
C LEU A 109 1.40 -2.13 -2.96
N LEU A 110 0.89 -1.12 -3.69
CA LEU A 110 -0.28 -1.30 -4.56
C LEU A 110 -0.03 -2.37 -5.62
N ALA A 111 1.11 -2.30 -6.31
CA ALA A 111 1.49 -3.25 -7.34
C ALA A 111 1.78 -4.66 -6.79
N ALA A 112 2.20 -4.76 -5.51
CA ALA A 112 2.56 -6.01 -4.86
C ALA A 112 1.38 -6.89 -4.44
N GLY A 113 0.14 -6.41 -4.58
CA GLY A 113 -1.06 -7.20 -4.37
C GLY A 113 -1.10 -8.46 -5.23
N THR A 114 -1.93 -9.41 -4.84
CA THR A 114 -2.14 -10.65 -5.60
C THR A 114 -2.61 -10.32 -7.02
N PRO A 115 -1.99 -10.88 -8.06
CA PRO A 115 -2.41 -10.66 -9.45
C PRO A 115 -3.89 -10.95 -9.66
N GLY A 116 -4.60 -10.04 -10.32
CA GLY A 116 -6.05 -10.09 -10.53
C GLY A 116 -6.86 -9.45 -9.37
N LYS A 117 -6.20 -9.06 -8.27
CA LYS A 117 -6.84 -8.45 -7.08
C LYS A 117 -6.31 -7.04 -6.76
N ARG A 118 -5.70 -6.38 -7.74
CA ARG A 118 -5.16 -5.02 -7.60
C ARG A 118 -6.08 -4.04 -8.30
N SER A 119 -6.56 -3.03 -7.58
CA SER A 119 -7.61 -2.15 -8.08
C SER A 119 -7.32 -0.68 -7.78
N ALA A 120 -7.94 0.21 -8.56
CA ALA A 120 -7.95 1.64 -8.29
C ALA A 120 -9.35 2.22 -8.48
N LEU A 121 -9.73 3.22 -7.69
CA LEU A 121 -10.93 4.01 -7.97
C LEU A 121 -10.66 4.95 -9.16
N PRO A 122 -11.71 5.34 -9.93
CA PRO A 122 -11.53 6.14 -11.15
C PRO A 122 -10.80 7.47 -10.97
N GLY A 123 -10.96 8.11 -9.80
CA GLY A 123 -10.27 9.36 -9.46
C GLY A 123 -8.89 9.17 -8.82
N SER A 124 -8.38 7.96 -8.74
CA SER A 124 -7.10 7.67 -8.11
C SER A 124 -5.92 8.12 -8.96
N ARG A 125 -4.83 8.44 -8.27
CA ARG A 125 -3.55 8.82 -8.87
C ARG A 125 -2.46 7.87 -8.37
N VAL A 126 -1.69 7.31 -9.29
CA VAL A 126 -0.50 6.52 -8.98
C VAL A 126 0.73 7.25 -9.47
N LEU A 127 1.76 7.36 -8.64
CA LEU A 127 3.02 8.01 -9.00
C LEU A 127 4.18 7.07 -8.71
N ILE A 128 5.03 6.87 -9.72
CA ILE A 128 6.30 6.15 -9.59
C ILE A 128 7.46 7.06 -9.92
N HIS A 129 8.55 6.94 -9.18
CA HIS A 129 9.81 7.66 -9.39
C HIS A 129 10.97 6.92 -8.72
N GLN A 130 12.19 7.27 -9.09
CA GLN A 130 13.39 6.75 -8.43
C GLN A 130 13.50 7.24 -6.98
N PRO A 131 14.19 6.49 -6.09
CA PRO A 131 14.44 6.94 -4.73
C PRO A 131 15.38 8.17 -4.73
N SER A 132 15.18 9.03 -3.75
CA SER A 132 16.02 10.21 -3.52
C SER A 132 16.37 10.33 -2.04
N PHE A 133 17.40 11.11 -1.75
CA PHE A 133 17.68 11.49 -0.37
C PHE A 133 16.54 12.38 0.16
N GLU A 134 16.04 12.08 1.36
CA GLU A 134 15.00 12.86 2.01
C GLU A 134 15.46 14.27 2.44
N ALA A 135 16.78 14.43 2.66
CA ALA A 135 17.42 15.68 3.04
C ALA A 135 18.78 15.83 2.33
N PRO A 136 19.30 17.08 2.22
CA PRO A 136 20.64 17.29 1.72
C PRO A 136 21.69 16.52 2.52
N VAL A 137 22.52 15.76 1.82
CA VAL A 137 23.55 14.93 2.44
C VAL A 137 24.85 15.72 2.53
N GLN A 138 25.49 15.69 3.69
CA GLN A 138 26.78 16.34 3.97
C GLN A 138 27.68 15.36 4.71
N GLY A 139 28.99 15.45 4.45
CA GLY A 139 29.98 14.61 5.13
C GLY A 139 31.29 14.56 4.38
N GLN A 140 32.18 13.68 4.80
CA GLN A 140 33.42 13.41 4.11
C GLN A 140 33.15 12.69 2.78
N THR A 141 34.06 12.81 1.83
CA THR A 141 33.89 12.17 0.50
C THR A 141 33.65 10.67 0.59
N SER A 142 34.32 9.96 1.49
CA SER A 142 34.12 8.52 1.71
C SER A 142 32.71 8.18 2.19
N ASP A 143 32.15 9.00 3.08
CA ASP A 143 30.79 8.79 3.60
C ASP A 143 29.75 9.04 2.51
N LEU A 144 29.94 10.07 1.70
CA LEU A 144 29.07 10.38 0.56
C LEU A 144 29.07 9.24 -0.47
N ILE A 145 30.24 8.65 -0.75
CA ILE A 145 30.35 7.49 -1.67
C ILE A 145 29.52 6.31 -1.14
N VAL A 146 29.60 6.01 0.15
CA VAL A 146 28.82 4.93 0.78
C VAL A 146 27.33 5.19 0.67
N GLN A 147 26.89 6.43 0.94
CA GLN A 147 25.48 6.80 0.88
C GLN A 147 24.92 6.75 -0.55
N VAL A 148 25.71 7.22 -1.53
CA VAL A 148 25.31 7.12 -2.95
C VAL A 148 25.22 5.65 -3.37
N ALA A 149 26.18 4.81 -2.97
CA ALA A 149 26.14 3.40 -3.30
C ALA A 149 24.90 2.70 -2.71
N GLU A 150 24.46 3.07 -1.49
CA GLU A 150 23.25 2.52 -0.88
C GLU A 150 21.98 3.03 -1.58
N LEU A 151 21.94 4.30 -1.98
CA LEU A 151 20.83 4.82 -2.77
C LEU A 151 20.71 4.11 -4.12
N MET A 152 21.83 3.81 -4.77
CA MET A 152 21.83 3.03 -6.02
C MET A 152 21.30 1.60 -5.83
N ARG A 153 21.69 0.92 -4.74
CA ARG A 153 21.13 -0.41 -4.40
C ARG A 153 19.63 -0.34 -4.13
N THR A 154 19.19 0.70 -3.46
CA THR A 154 17.76 0.95 -3.21
C THR A 154 17.00 1.13 -4.52
N ARG A 155 17.57 1.91 -5.47
CA ARG A 155 17.02 2.08 -6.81
C ARG A 155 16.91 0.74 -7.55
N GLU A 156 17.96 -0.06 -7.55
CA GLU A 156 17.96 -1.38 -8.19
C GLU A 156 16.86 -2.29 -7.63
N ARG A 157 16.69 -2.33 -6.31
CA ARG A 157 15.62 -3.10 -5.67
C ARG A 157 14.23 -2.59 -6.07
N LEU A 158 14.04 -1.27 -6.12
CA LEU A 158 12.79 -0.68 -6.56
C LEU A 158 12.44 -1.07 -8.01
N GLU A 159 13.44 -1.00 -8.91
CA GLU A 159 13.31 -1.40 -10.30
C GLU A 159 12.90 -2.89 -10.42
N GLU A 160 13.52 -3.76 -9.65
CA GLU A 160 13.20 -5.20 -9.61
C GLU A 160 11.79 -5.47 -9.08
N MET A 161 11.38 -4.78 -8.01
CA MET A 161 10.02 -4.90 -7.45
C MET A 161 8.97 -4.47 -8.49
N LEU A 162 9.13 -3.29 -9.09
CA LEU A 162 8.19 -2.79 -10.09
C LEU A 162 8.18 -3.69 -11.34
N ALA A 163 9.32 -4.10 -11.86
CA ALA A 163 9.40 -4.99 -13.01
C ALA A 163 8.68 -6.32 -12.75
N ARG A 164 8.88 -6.92 -11.57
CA ARG A 164 8.22 -8.17 -11.15
C ARG A 164 6.70 -8.08 -11.19
N HIS A 165 6.14 -6.98 -10.70
CA HIS A 165 4.70 -6.84 -10.51
C HIS A 165 3.98 -6.26 -11.73
N THR A 166 4.69 -5.52 -12.60
CA THR A 166 4.09 -4.90 -13.79
C THR A 166 4.30 -5.71 -15.07
N GLY A 167 5.19 -6.71 -15.04
CA GLY A 167 5.57 -7.48 -16.22
C GLY A 167 6.44 -6.71 -17.22
N ARG A 168 6.92 -5.51 -16.86
CA ARG A 168 7.84 -4.71 -17.68
C ARG A 168 9.28 -5.15 -17.48
N SER A 169 10.15 -4.87 -18.47
CA SER A 169 11.58 -5.10 -18.27
C SER A 169 12.15 -4.10 -17.25
N ARG A 170 13.24 -4.48 -16.59
CA ARG A 170 13.91 -3.60 -15.64
C ARG A 170 14.41 -2.31 -16.30
N GLU A 171 14.90 -2.40 -17.54
CA GLU A 171 15.37 -1.25 -18.34
C GLU A 171 14.24 -0.28 -18.61
N GLN A 172 13.05 -0.81 -18.95
CA GLN A 172 11.86 0.03 -19.16
C GLN A 172 11.45 0.73 -17.85
N VAL A 173 11.42 0.01 -16.74
CA VAL A 173 11.10 0.60 -15.42
C VAL A 173 12.14 1.65 -15.04
N ALA A 174 13.44 1.38 -15.20
CA ALA A 174 14.52 2.31 -14.90
C ALA A 174 14.38 3.64 -15.67
N ALA A 175 14.00 3.56 -16.95
CA ALA A 175 13.73 4.75 -17.78
C ALA A 175 12.48 5.51 -17.31
N ASP A 176 11.42 4.78 -16.97
CA ASP A 176 10.13 5.33 -16.57
C ASP A 176 10.19 6.06 -15.21
N ILE A 177 10.99 5.57 -14.25
CA ILE A 177 11.13 6.16 -12.91
C ILE A 177 12.20 7.24 -12.82
N GLU A 178 12.92 7.55 -13.90
CA GLU A 178 13.99 8.58 -13.90
C GLU A 178 13.46 9.95 -13.46
N ARG A 179 12.21 10.24 -13.76
CA ARG A 179 11.44 11.40 -13.28
C ARG A 179 10.08 10.95 -12.79
N ASP A 180 9.36 11.84 -12.11
CA ASP A 180 8.00 11.57 -11.66
C ASP A 180 7.12 11.15 -12.83
N LYS A 181 6.64 9.91 -12.79
CA LYS A 181 5.66 9.39 -13.72
C LYS A 181 4.32 9.28 -13.01
N VAL A 182 3.42 10.18 -13.38
CA VAL A 182 2.06 10.26 -12.83
C VAL A 182 1.10 9.54 -13.75
N LEU A 183 0.34 8.62 -13.21
CA LEU A 183 -0.63 7.79 -13.90
C LEU A 183 -2.01 8.00 -13.26
N ASP A 184 -3.04 8.19 -14.07
CA ASP A 184 -4.42 8.03 -13.63
C ASP A 184 -4.75 6.53 -13.48
N ALA A 185 -5.96 6.23 -13.03
CA ALA A 185 -6.37 4.85 -12.76
C ALA A 185 -6.29 3.95 -14.00
N GLN A 186 -6.68 4.46 -15.17
CA GLN A 186 -6.65 3.70 -16.43
C GLN A 186 -5.21 3.48 -16.92
N ALA A 187 -4.38 4.50 -16.89
CA ALA A 187 -2.96 4.39 -17.21
C ALA A 187 -2.21 3.45 -16.24
N ALA A 188 -2.63 3.38 -14.97
CA ALA A 188 -2.08 2.43 -14.00
C ALA A 188 -2.41 0.97 -14.35
N VAL A 189 -3.60 0.69 -14.92
CA VAL A 189 -3.94 -0.63 -15.48
C VAL A 189 -3.05 -0.94 -16.68
N GLU A 190 -2.93 -0.03 -17.64
CA GLU A 190 -2.11 -0.21 -18.83
C GLU A 190 -0.62 -0.38 -18.53
N TYR A 191 -0.17 0.24 -17.44
CA TYR A 191 1.19 0.08 -16.93
C TYR A 191 1.39 -1.28 -16.25
N GLY A 192 0.35 -1.87 -15.67
CA GLY A 192 0.40 -3.13 -14.94
C GLY A 192 0.54 -2.97 -13.42
N LEU A 193 0.37 -1.75 -12.89
CA LEU A 193 0.40 -1.48 -11.44
C LEU A 193 -0.87 -1.96 -10.72
N VAL A 194 -2.00 -1.94 -11.45
CA VAL A 194 -3.28 -2.51 -11.00
C VAL A 194 -3.89 -3.34 -12.10
N ASP A 195 -4.87 -4.17 -11.77
CA ASP A 195 -5.53 -5.08 -12.72
C ASP A 195 -6.83 -4.50 -13.26
N GLN A 196 -7.48 -3.60 -12.49
CA GLN A 196 -8.77 -3.03 -12.88
C GLN A 196 -9.05 -1.67 -12.22
N VAL A 197 -9.96 -0.92 -12.85
CA VAL A 197 -10.58 0.27 -12.26
C VAL A 197 -11.97 -0.12 -11.74
N ILE A 198 -12.26 0.15 -10.47
CA ILE A 198 -13.58 -0.14 -9.86
C ILE A 198 -14.53 1.00 -10.23
N PRO A 199 -15.61 0.75 -11.01
CA PRO A 199 -16.54 1.81 -11.40
C PRO A 199 -17.36 2.31 -10.21
N TYR A 200 -17.74 3.60 -10.22
CA TYR A 200 -18.58 4.21 -9.16
C TYR A 200 -19.97 3.58 -9.00
N THR A 201 -20.39 2.77 -9.96
CA THR A 201 -21.70 2.08 -9.91
C THR A 201 -21.69 0.83 -9.02
N LEU A 202 -20.51 0.37 -8.62
CA LEU A 202 -20.39 -0.75 -7.69
C LEU A 202 -20.38 -0.24 -6.25
N SER A 203 -21.17 -0.84 -5.39
CA SER A 203 -21.08 -0.62 -3.94
C SER A 203 -19.84 -1.31 -3.38
N LEU A 204 -19.44 -0.93 -2.17
CA LEU A 204 -18.36 -1.62 -1.46
C LEU A 204 -18.63 -3.13 -1.33
N HIS A 205 -19.91 -3.52 -1.17
CA HIS A 205 -20.36 -4.91 -1.12
C HIS A 205 -20.17 -5.67 -2.44
N ASP A 206 -20.30 -4.97 -3.59
CA ASP A 206 -20.21 -5.60 -4.90
C ASP A 206 -18.79 -5.61 -5.46
N ALA A 207 -17.98 -4.63 -5.02
CA ALA A 207 -16.62 -4.40 -5.54
C ALA A 207 -15.59 -5.35 -4.94
N LEU A 208 -15.82 -5.87 -3.73
CA LEU A 208 -14.85 -6.67 -2.99
C LEU A 208 -15.15 -8.16 -3.07
N PRO A 209 -14.14 -9.00 -3.33
CA PRO A 209 -14.26 -10.46 -3.37
C PRO A 209 -14.82 -11.06 -2.06
N ILE A 210 -14.62 -10.36 -0.94
CA ILE A 210 -15.01 -10.75 0.41
C ILE A 210 -16.52 -11.02 0.48
N TYR A 211 -17.34 -10.27 -0.26
CA TYR A 211 -18.79 -10.39 -0.22
C TYR A 211 -19.38 -11.36 -1.27
N ARG A 212 -18.61 -11.78 -2.29
CA ARG A 212 -19.10 -12.71 -3.32
C ARG A 212 -19.27 -14.15 -2.82
N LYS A 213 -18.67 -14.53 -1.69
CA LYS A 213 -18.73 -15.92 -1.15
C LYS A 213 -19.78 -16.15 -0.06
N SER A 214 -20.55 -15.14 0.35
CA SER A 214 -21.56 -15.27 1.40
C SER A 214 -23.00 -15.44 0.89
N VAL A 215 -23.19 -15.65 -0.42
CA VAL A 215 -24.51 -15.96 -1.01
C VAL A 215 -24.45 -17.35 -1.63
N VAL A 216 -24.52 -18.38 -0.77
CA VAL A 216 -24.99 -19.74 -1.08
C VAL A 216 -25.77 -20.26 0.11
#